data_1d195b07bd7ea0775877506fd9136fb0
#
_entry.id   1d195b07bd7ea0775877506fd9136fb0
#
_cell.length_a   1.000
_cell.length_b   1.000
_cell.length_c   1.000
_cell.angle_alpha   90.00
_cell.angle_beta   90.00
_cell.angle_gamma   90.00
#
_symmetry.space_group_name_H-M   'P 1'
#
loop_
_entity.id
_entity.type
_entity.pdbx_description
1 polymer ?
#
loop_
_entity_poly.entity_id
_entity_poly.type
_entity_poly.pdbx_seq_one_letter_code
_entity_poly.pdbx_strand_id
1 'polypeptide(L)' 'MVIRMKVKVFDESHEKDLEEVINNYIKEKEIKVIDIKFSVSACVYAEEQIYCFSALVMYE' A
#
# COMPACT_ATOMS: atom_id res chain seq x y z
N MET A 1 -15.02 24.18 5.84
CA MET A 1 -13.69 23.57 5.74
C MET A 1 -13.68 22.45 4.69
N VAL A 2 -12.79 22.53 3.75
CA VAL A 2 -12.66 21.52 2.70
C VAL A 2 -11.56 20.55 3.11
N ILE A 3 -11.94 19.29 3.28
CA ILE A 3 -10.98 18.24 3.59
C ILE A 3 -10.53 17.63 2.26
N ARG A 4 -9.24 17.75 1.97
CA ARG A 4 -8.67 17.21 0.74
C ARG A 4 -7.85 15.96 1.06
N MET A 5 -8.55 14.91 1.40
CA MET A 5 -7.91 13.64 1.66
C MET A 5 -7.93 12.78 0.40
N LYS A 6 -6.80 12.23 0.06
CA LYS A 6 -6.66 11.32 -1.07
C LYS A 6 -6.21 9.96 -0.57
N VAL A 7 -6.48 8.95 -1.35
CA VAL A 7 -6.07 7.58 -1.03
C VAL A 7 -5.33 6.97 -2.21
N LYS A 8 -4.36 6.14 -1.90
CA LYS A 8 -3.63 5.36 -2.89
C LYS A 8 -3.51 3.93 -2.38
N VAL A 9 -3.87 2.97 -3.21
CA VAL A 9 -3.80 1.55 -2.86
C VAL A 9 -2.59 0.92 -3.57
N PHE A 10 -1.82 0.16 -2.81
CA PHE A 10 -0.67 -0.58 -3.34
C PHE A 10 -0.85 -2.06 -3.06
N ASP A 11 -0.56 -2.90 -4.05
CA ASP A 11 -0.58 -4.35 -3.94
C ASP A 11 0.73 -4.90 -4.46
N GLU A 12 1.37 -5.75 -3.69
CA GLU A 12 2.59 -6.43 -4.10
C GLU A 12 2.60 -7.85 -3.56
N SER A 13 3.33 -8.72 -4.23
CA SER A 13 3.46 -10.11 -3.80
C SER A 13 4.55 -10.31 -2.74
N HIS A 14 5.39 -9.33 -2.51
CA HIS A 14 6.45 -9.37 -1.50
C HIS A 14 6.40 -8.11 -0.64
N GLU A 15 6.57 -8.30 0.68
CA GLU A 15 6.50 -7.20 1.64
C GLU A 15 7.57 -6.12 1.39
N LYS A 16 8.76 -6.53 0.98
CA LYS A 16 9.83 -5.58 0.70
C LYS A 16 9.54 -4.71 -0.51
N ASP A 17 8.92 -5.30 -1.53
CA ASP A 17 8.52 -4.57 -2.71
C ASP A 17 7.43 -3.56 -2.38
N LEU A 18 6.49 -3.94 -1.52
CA LEU A 18 5.45 -3.04 -1.07
C LEU A 18 6.03 -1.85 -0.30
N GLU A 19 6.95 -2.14 0.62
CA GLU A 19 7.61 -1.09 1.39
C GLU A 19 8.35 -0.11 0.48
N GLU A 20 9.10 -0.62 -0.47
CA GLU A 20 9.87 0.20 -1.40
C GLU A 20 8.98 1.07 -2.27
N VAL A 21 7.91 0.51 -2.81
CA VAL A 21 6.97 1.21 -3.67
C VAL A 21 6.29 2.35 -2.90
N ILE A 22 5.88 2.10 -1.67
CA ILE A 22 5.23 3.11 -0.84
C ILE A 22 6.20 4.23 -0.50
N ASN A 23 7.41 3.88 -0.06
CA ASN A 23 8.40 4.87 0.31
C ASN A 23 8.81 5.74 -0.88
N ASN A 24 8.97 5.14 -2.05
CA ASN A 24 9.29 5.87 -3.27
C ASN A 24 8.16 6.83 -3.67
N TYR A 25 6.91 6.38 -3.52
CA TYR A 25 5.75 7.20 -3.83
C TYR A 25 5.69 8.44 -2.93
N ILE A 26 5.89 8.23 -1.63
CA ILE A 26 5.87 9.32 -0.66
C ILE A 26 6.98 10.34 -0.98
N LYS A 27 8.15 9.83 -1.30
CA LYS A 27 9.31 10.68 -1.59
C LYS A 27 9.15 11.47 -2.89
N GLU A 28 8.70 10.79 -3.96
CA GLU A 28 8.58 11.42 -5.27
C GLU A 28 7.45 12.45 -5.32
N LYS A 29 6.35 12.17 -4.67
CA LYS A 29 5.16 13.03 -4.70
C LYS A 29 5.18 14.09 -3.60
N GLU A 30 6.11 13.99 -2.67
CA GLU A 30 6.21 14.92 -1.53
C GLU A 30 4.86 15.07 -0.81
N ILE A 31 4.15 13.98 -0.64
CA ILE A 31 2.83 13.98 -0.04
C ILE A 31 2.91 14.02 1.48
N LYS A 32 1.86 14.53 2.09
CA LYS A 32 1.71 14.51 3.54
C LYS A 32 0.85 13.31 3.91
N VAL A 33 1.47 12.29 4.48
CA VAL A 33 0.77 11.07 4.86
C VAL A 33 -0.02 11.30 6.14
N ILE A 34 -1.31 10.94 6.10
CA ILE A 34 -2.20 11.02 7.25
C ILE A 34 -2.21 9.67 7.98
N ASP A 35 -2.37 8.59 7.22
CA ASP A 35 -2.45 7.25 7.80
C ASP A 35 -2.13 6.21 6.74
N ILE A 36 -1.70 5.04 7.17
CA ILE A 36 -1.44 3.90 6.31
C ILE A 36 -2.10 2.68 6.94
N LYS A 37 -2.97 2.03 6.16
CA LYS A 37 -3.61 0.77 6.55
C LYS A 37 -2.95 -0.37 5.81
N PHE A 38 -2.49 -1.36 6.53
CA PHE A 38 -1.79 -2.51 5.97
C PHE A 38 -2.65 -3.76 6.12
N SER A 39 -2.70 -4.58 5.09
CA SER A 39 -3.37 -5.88 5.20
C SER A 39 -2.63 -6.94 4.40
N VAL A 40 -2.73 -8.17 4.87
CA VAL A 40 -2.13 -9.33 4.22
C VAL A 40 -3.24 -10.33 3.95
N SER A 41 -3.32 -10.80 2.72
CA SER A 41 -4.23 -11.87 2.36
C SER A 41 -3.45 -13.02 1.76
N ALA A 42 -3.94 -14.23 1.98
CA ALA A 42 -3.34 -15.43 1.44
C ALA A 42 -4.39 -16.19 0.63
N CYS A 43 -3.99 -16.59 -0.59
CA CYS A 43 -4.84 -17.39 -1.46
C CYS A 43 -4.12 -18.69 -1.77
N VAL A 44 -4.88 -19.77 -1.83
CA VAL A 44 -4.36 -21.06 -2.31
C VAL A 44 -4.82 -21.25 -3.74
N TYR A 45 -3.86 -21.32 -4.65
CA TYR A 45 -4.17 -21.52 -6.06
C TYR A 45 -3.27 -22.63 -6.61
N ALA A 46 -3.90 -23.69 -7.13
CA ALA A 46 -3.19 -24.80 -7.75
C ALA A 46 -2.06 -25.37 -6.88
N GLU A 47 -2.34 -25.63 -5.61
CA GLU A 47 -1.41 -26.17 -4.60
C GLU A 47 -0.31 -25.19 -4.18
N GLU A 48 -0.30 -23.97 -4.72
CA GLU A 48 0.63 -22.94 -4.29
C GLU A 48 -0.09 -21.95 -3.37
N GLN A 49 0.59 -21.58 -2.31
CA GLN A 49 0.10 -20.55 -1.42
C GLN A 49 0.68 -19.22 -1.84
N ILE A 50 -0.20 -18.31 -2.26
CA ILE A 50 0.20 -16.98 -2.72
C ILE A 50 -0.21 -15.96 -1.68
N TYR A 51 0.73 -15.12 -1.26
CA TYR A 51 0.46 -14.03 -0.34
C TYR A 51 0.39 -12.72 -1.11
N CYS A 52 -0.63 -11.93 -0.81
CA CYS A 52 -0.78 -10.60 -1.34
C CYS A 52 -0.68 -9.60 -0.21
N PHE A 53 0.24 -8.67 -0.34
CA PHE A 53 0.42 -7.60 0.64
C PHE A 53 -0.18 -6.33 0.07
N SER A 54 -1.09 -5.73 0.81
CA SER A 54 -1.81 -4.55 0.37
C SER A 54 -1.66 -3.43 1.40
N ALA A 55 -1.59 -2.22 0.91
CA ALA A 55 -1.54 -1.06 1.78
C ALA A 55 -2.39 0.06 1.20
N LEU A 56 -3.14 0.72 2.05
CA LEU A 56 -3.91 1.91 1.71
C LEU A 56 -3.24 3.11 2.36
N VAL A 57 -2.76 4.02 1.53
CA VAL A 57 -2.11 5.24 2.02
C VAL A 57 -3.11 6.39 1.90
N MET A 58 -3.40 7.04 3.04
CA MET A 58 -4.24 8.23 3.08
C MET A 58 -3.34 9.45 3.20
N TYR A 59 -3.56 10.42 2.34
CA TYR A 59 -2.68 11.59 2.30
C TYR A 59 -3.42 12.85 1.85
N GLU A 60 -2.79 13.97 2.01
CA GLU A 60 -3.27 15.27 1.52
C GLU A 60 -2.43 15.74 0.34
#